data_e48e0c32199450e5250e4f40f937c5b4
#
_entry.id   e48e0c32199450e5250e4f40f937c5b4
#
_cell.length_a   1.000
_cell.length_b   1.000
_cell.length_c   1.000
_cell.angle_alpha   90.00
_cell.angle_beta   90.00
_cell.angle_gamma   90.00
#
_symmetry.space_group_name_H-M   'P 1'
#
loop_
_entity.id
_entity.type
_entity.pdbx_description
1 polymer ?
#
loop_
_entity_poly.entity_id
_entity_poly.type
_entity_poly.pdbx_seq_one_letter_code
_entity_poly.pdbx_strand_id
1 'polypeptide(L)'
;MRALLALCLACAALIAAEPTLTLDGPRPNQVFQRDTRTTGGVKVGGEVAGVDDYDTPVAEYRLDGGTWRRLGLTSFGRMDGRTVFNGGFRAETGAHSVELRVLRGGQPIATQPAVKFFVGEVFVVTGQSNSANHGAVKSKATSDQVFTLTPKGDWQPCADPQPGASGGGGSILPALGDELQQRLGVPIGFIPCGIGATSVREWLPSGVPFPNPPTILSRVKKTADGQWESDGKAYAMLVKRMESVPSFRAVLWHQGESDANQKDATRTLSGKLYADYLKTLISRTRKDALVLPGAPWFVAQVSYHGPDDVGSEDIRAAQASLWKDKVALEGPDSDALQGQLRDNGGKGVHFSGEGLKAHAHAWAEKLVPWIEAQR
;
A
#
# COMPACT_ATOMS: atom_id res chain seq x y z
N MET A 1 80.18 -23.79 -14.20
CA MET A 1 79.02 -23.76 -13.26
C MET A 1 77.95 -22.90 -13.89
N ARG A 2 76.90 -23.49 -14.45
CA ARG A 2 75.73 -22.78 -14.99
C ARG A 2 74.57 -23.08 -14.05
N ALA A 3 74.11 -22.07 -13.37
CA ALA A 3 72.88 -22.12 -12.52
C ALA A 3 71.66 -22.01 -13.41
N LEU A 4 70.80 -23.06 -13.43
CA LEU A 4 69.44 -22.99 -13.99
C LEU A 4 68.54 -22.33 -12.95
N LEU A 5 67.99 -21.19 -13.34
CA LEU A 5 66.89 -20.58 -12.59
C LEU A 5 65.58 -21.23 -13.06
N ALA A 6 64.92 -22.00 -12.19
CA ALA A 6 63.62 -22.56 -12.43
C ALA A 6 62.58 -21.47 -12.05
N LEU A 7 61.85 -20.95 -13.04
CA LEU A 7 60.76 -20.01 -12.87
C LEU A 7 59.46 -20.80 -12.57
N CYS A 8 59.05 -20.88 -11.31
CA CYS A 8 57.75 -21.40 -10.94
C CYS A 8 56.64 -20.37 -11.29
N LEU A 9 55.93 -20.59 -12.39
CA LEU A 9 54.65 -19.87 -12.63
C LEU A 9 53.60 -20.46 -11.69
N ALA A 10 53.26 -19.71 -10.64
CA ALA A 10 52.07 -19.97 -9.86
C ALA A 10 50.86 -19.51 -10.66
N CYS A 11 50.15 -20.43 -11.33
CA CYS A 11 48.80 -20.17 -11.82
C CYS A 11 47.87 -19.93 -10.63
N ALA A 12 47.61 -18.70 -10.29
CA ALA A 12 46.48 -18.36 -9.45
C ALA A 12 45.22 -18.67 -10.25
N ALA A 13 44.57 -19.79 -9.96
CA ALA A 13 43.24 -20.07 -10.45
C ALA A 13 42.33 -18.98 -9.87
N LEU A 14 41.82 -18.09 -10.72
CA LEU A 14 40.67 -17.26 -10.35
C LEU A 14 39.52 -18.21 -10.00
N ILE A 15 39.26 -18.39 -8.73
CA ILE A 15 38.03 -19.05 -8.27
C ILE A 15 36.92 -18.11 -8.64
N ALA A 16 36.20 -18.41 -9.73
CA ALA A 16 34.98 -17.70 -10.07
C ALA A 16 34.01 -17.81 -8.88
N ALA A 17 33.48 -16.69 -8.44
CA ALA A 17 32.49 -16.70 -7.35
C ALA A 17 31.29 -17.59 -7.77
N GLU A 18 30.83 -18.42 -6.83
CA GLU A 18 29.64 -19.25 -7.11
C GLU A 18 28.44 -18.34 -7.45
N PRO A 19 27.63 -18.74 -8.44
CA PRO A 19 26.43 -17.99 -8.78
C PRO A 19 25.49 -17.83 -7.60
N THR A 20 24.99 -16.62 -7.38
CA THR A 20 24.02 -16.29 -6.32
C THR A 20 22.73 -15.81 -6.92
N LEU A 21 21.59 -16.21 -6.32
CA LEU A 21 20.25 -15.80 -6.69
C LEU A 21 19.68 -14.92 -5.57
N THR A 22 19.31 -13.68 -5.91
CA THR A 22 18.64 -12.74 -5.00
C THR A 22 17.26 -12.39 -5.56
N LEU A 23 16.24 -12.43 -4.72
CA LEU A 23 14.86 -12.12 -5.12
C LEU A 23 14.48 -10.69 -4.73
N ASP A 24 13.85 -9.98 -5.65
CA ASP A 24 13.09 -8.75 -5.40
C ASP A 24 11.67 -9.05 -4.92
N GLY A 25 11.12 -10.20 -5.34
CA GLY A 25 9.82 -10.72 -4.95
C GLY A 25 9.60 -12.15 -5.48
N PRO A 26 8.76 -12.94 -4.80
CA PRO A 26 8.02 -12.66 -3.55
C PRO A 26 8.94 -12.37 -2.36
N ARG A 27 8.52 -11.41 -1.52
CA ARG A 27 9.16 -11.11 -0.23
C ARG A 27 8.48 -11.90 0.89
N PRO A 28 9.15 -12.17 2.02
CA PRO A 28 8.51 -12.81 3.17
C PRO A 28 7.22 -12.09 3.59
N ASN A 29 6.15 -12.86 3.76
CA ASN A 29 4.80 -12.40 4.12
C ASN A 29 4.13 -11.45 3.11
N GLN A 30 4.65 -11.30 1.91
CA GLN A 30 4.02 -10.47 0.88
C GLN A 30 2.62 -10.97 0.56
N VAL A 31 1.65 -10.07 0.54
CA VAL A 31 0.29 -10.35 0.06
C VAL A 31 0.16 -9.86 -1.38
N PHE A 32 -0.16 -10.78 -2.29
CA PHE A 32 -0.52 -10.46 -3.67
C PHE A 32 -2.03 -10.32 -3.80
N GLN A 33 -2.46 -9.28 -4.51
CA GLN A 33 -3.87 -9.08 -4.80
C GLN A 33 -4.40 -10.21 -5.68
N ARG A 34 -5.47 -10.89 -5.25
CA ARG A 34 -6.20 -11.84 -6.10
C ARG A 34 -6.93 -11.09 -7.23
N ASP A 35 -6.98 -11.67 -8.41
CA ASP A 35 -7.66 -11.12 -9.58
C ASP A 35 -8.95 -11.87 -9.93
N THR A 36 -9.13 -13.08 -9.39
CA THR A 36 -10.39 -13.82 -9.38
C THR A 36 -10.79 -14.13 -7.93
N ARG A 37 -11.92 -14.82 -7.73
CA ARG A 37 -12.34 -15.27 -6.39
C ARG A 37 -11.34 -16.21 -5.73
N THR A 38 -10.65 -17.02 -6.52
CA THR A 38 -9.85 -18.16 -6.03
C THR A 38 -8.37 -18.07 -6.37
N THR A 39 -7.94 -17.16 -7.24
CA THR A 39 -6.55 -17.11 -7.69
C THR A 39 -6.03 -15.69 -7.86
N GLY A 40 -4.71 -15.52 -7.81
CA GLY A 40 -4.00 -14.28 -8.13
C GLY A 40 -2.70 -14.50 -8.87
N GLY A 41 -2.26 -13.48 -9.60
CA GLY A 41 -0.97 -13.45 -10.26
C GLY A 41 0.14 -13.13 -9.26
N VAL A 42 1.16 -13.98 -9.21
CA VAL A 42 2.36 -13.81 -8.38
C VAL A 42 3.49 -13.36 -9.28
N LYS A 43 3.96 -12.12 -9.11
CA LYS A 43 5.13 -11.61 -9.81
C LYS A 43 6.39 -12.12 -9.11
N VAL A 44 7.34 -12.55 -9.92
CA VAL A 44 8.67 -13.01 -9.48
C VAL A 44 9.70 -12.13 -10.18
N GLY A 45 10.57 -11.52 -9.42
CA GLY A 45 11.71 -10.77 -9.94
C GLY A 45 12.95 -11.06 -9.12
N GLY A 46 14.09 -10.93 -9.75
CA GLY A 46 15.37 -11.12 -9.06
C GLY A 46 16.57 -10.96 -9.98
N GLU A 47 17.73 -11.19 -9.39
CA GLU A 47 19.01 -11.14 -10.07
C GLU A 47 19.84 -12.39 -9.79
N VAL A 48 20.63 -12.78 -10.80
CA VAL A 48 21.65 -13.82 -10.68
C VAL A 48 23.02 -13.18 -10.93
N ALA A 49 23.90 -13.27 -9.95
CA ALA A 49 25.29 -12.86 -10.09
C ALA A 49 26.16 -14.08 -10.43
N GLY A 50 27.35 -13.86 -11.04
CA GLY A 50 28.31 -14.93 -11.38
C GLY A 50 27.91 -15.79 -12.58
N VAL A 51 27.05 -15.25 -13.48
CA VAL A 51 26.63 -15.91 -14.73
C VAL A 51 27.26 -15.20 -15.92
N ASP A 52 27.91 -15.94 -16.81
CA ASP A 52 28.58 -15.40 -18.01
C ASP A 52 27.56 -14.92 -19.07
N ASP A 53 28.03 -14.06 -19.98
CA ASP A 53 27.23 -13.32 -20.97
C ASP A 53 26.49 -14.15 -22.00
N TYR A 54 26.88 -15.40 -22.21
CA TYR A 54 26.49 -16.20 -23.38
C TYR A 54 25.39 -17.22 -23.13
N ASP A 55 24.97 -17.40 -21.87
CA ASP A 55 23.97 -18.39 -21.54
C ASP A 55 22.61 -17.72 -21.21
N THR A 56 21.55 -18.20 -21.81
CA THR A 56 20.17 -17.87 -21.37
C THR A 56 19.79 -18.83 -20.23
N PRO A 57 19.88 -18.42 -18.97
CA PRO A 57 19.51 -19.29 -17.87
C PRO A 57 18.00 -19.54 -17.87
N VAL A 58 17.61 -20.71 -17.40
CA VAL A 58 16.21 -21.09 -17.20
C VAL A 58 15.89 -20.92 -15.72
N ALA A 59 14.89 -20.10 -15.42
CA ALA A 59 14.38 -20.01 -14.06
C ALA A 59 13.23 -21.02 -13.86
N GLU A 60 13.25 -21.72 -12.75
CA GLU A 60 12.20 -22.63 -12.32
C GLU A 60 11.73 -22.28 -10.91
N TYR A 61 10.46 -22.55 -10.64
CA TYR A 61 9.86 -22.42 -9.33
C TYR A 61 9.23 -23.72 -8.85
N ARG A 62 9.18 -23.88 -7.54
CA ARG A 62 8.46 -24.98 -6.87
C ARG A 62 7.52 -24.36 -5.83
N LEU A 63 6.22 -24.59 -6.00
CA LEU A 63 5.19 -24.09 -5.10
C LEU A 63 4.83 -25.18 -4.09
N ASP A 64 4.81 -24.83 -2.80
CA ASP A 64 4.38 -25.67 -1.68
C ASP A 64 5.02 -27.07 -1.66
N GLY A 65 6.31 -27.14 -1.99
CA GLY A 65 7.07 -28.38 -2.03
C GLY A 65 6.68 -29.34 -3.16
N GLY A 66 5.87 -28.91 -4.10
CA GLY A 66 5.42 -29.71 -5.26
C GLY A 66 6.52 -29.94 -6.30
N THR A 67 6.17 -30.09 -7.56
CA THR A 67 7.12 -30.29 -8.65
C THR A 67 7.72 -29.00 -9.15
N TRP A 68 8.97 -29.05 -9.63
CA TRP A 68 9.60 -27.92 -10.31
C TRP A 68 8.90 -27.63 -11.62
N ARG A 69 8.63 -26.35 -11.87
CA ARG A 69 8.00 -25.85 -13.08
C ARG A 69 8.79 -24.69 -13.63
N ARG A 70 8.87 -24.57 -14.94
CA ARG A 70 9.50 -23.44 -15.59
C ARG A 70 8.76 -22.16 -15.26
N LEU A 71 9.49 -21.12 -14.84
CA LEU A 71 8.92 -19.80 -14.60
C LEU A 71 8.60 -19.15 -15.96
N GLY A 72 7.36 -18.63 -16.09
CA GLY A 72 6.98 -17.83 -17.25
C GLY A 72 7.71 -16.49 -17.19
N LEU A 73 8.84 -16.38 -17.90
CA LEU A 73 9.63 -15.14 -17.96
C LEU A 73 8.94 -14.13 -18.89
N THR A 74 8.82 -12.88 -18.42
CA THR A 74 8.36 -11.74 -19.19
C THR A 74 9.53 -10.88 -19.69
N SER A 75 10.65 -10.90 -18.98
CA SER A 75 11.89 -10.25 -19.42
C SER A 75 13.12 -10.95 -18.80
N PHE A 76 14.22 -10.89 -19.53
CA PHE A 76 15.51 -11.34 -19.12
C PHE A 76 16.54 -10.36 -19.69
N GLY A 77 17.46 -9.87 -18.89
CA GLY A 77 18.43 -8.89 -19.35
C GLY A 77 19.62 -8.74 -18.42
N ARG A 78 20.59 -7.92 -18.82
CA ARG A 78 21.74 -7.54 -17.99
C ARG A 78 21.62 -6.09 -17.54
N MET A 79 22.00 -5.88 -16.29
CA MET A 79 22.12 -4.58 -15.68
C MET A 79 23.33 -4.59 -14.72
N ASP A 80 24.29 -3.71 -14.97
CA ASP A 80 25.50 -3.56 -14.12
C ASP A 80 26.26 -4.88 -13.84
N GLY A 81 26.44 -5.72 -14.87
CA GLY A 81 27.17 -6.99 -14.75
C GLY A 81 26.39 -8.12 -14.08
N ARG A 82 25.11 -7.92 -13.78
CA ARG A 82 24.20 -8.92 -13.21
C ARG A 82 23.10 -9.28 -14.20
N THR A 83 22.67 -10.51 -14.15
CA THR A 83 21.53 -10.96 -14.93
C THR A 83 20.25 -10.74 -14.13
N VAL A 84 19.36 -9.88 -14.63
CA VAL A 84 18.06 -9.61 -14.01
C VAL A 84 16.96 -10.35 -14.77
N PHE A 85 15.96 -10.83 -14.05
CA PHE A 85 14.80 -11.49 -14.65
C PHE A 85 13.52 -11.05 -13.98
N ASN A 86 12.45 -11.04 -14.77
CA ASN A 86 11.08 -10.89 -14.32
C ASN A 86 10.23 -11.98 -14.93
N GLY A 87 9.26 -12.44 -14.17
CA GLY A 87 8.33 -13.47 -14.58
C GLY A 87 7.17 -13.58 -13.62
N GLY A 88 6.45 -14.69 -13.68
CA GLY A 88 5.36 -14.91 -12.75
C GLY A 88 4.66 -16.24 -12.96
N PHE A 89 3.78 -16.53 -12.04
CA PHE A 89 2.89 -17.69 -12.06
C PHE A 89 1.55 -17.32 -11.40
N ARG A 90 0.61 -18.22 -11.45
CA ARG A 90 -0.67 -18.07 -10.73
C ARG A 90 -0.68 -19.01 -9.51
N ALA A 91 -1.24 -18.51 -8.40
CA ALA A 91 -1.48 -19.30 -7.20
C ALA A 91 -2.94 -19.13 -6.74
N GLU A 92 -3.45 -20.10 -6.01
CA GLU A 92 -4.75 -20.01 -5.35
C GLU A 92 -4.74 -18.97 -4.23
N THR A 93 -5.90 -18.58 -3.71
CA THR A 93 -5.99 -17.73 -2.52
C THR A 93 -5.50 -18.50 -1.30
N GLY A 94 -4.76 -17.82 -0.40
CA GLY A 94 -4.26 -18.45 0.82
C GLY A 94 -2.77 -18.23 1.03
N ALA A 95 -2.20 -19.03 1.91
CA ALA A 95 -0.78 -19.04 2.26
C ALA A 95 -0.02 -20.02 1.37
N HIS A 96 1.13 -19.60 0.88
CA HIS A 96 2.00 -20.39 0.00
C HIS A 96 3.47 -20.26 0.38
N SER A 97 4.27 -21.19 -0.11
CA SER A 97 5.72 -21.08 -0.12
C SER A 97 6.26 -21.31 -1.52
N VAL A 98 7.25 -20.53 -1.95
CA VAL A 98 7.90 -20.71 -3.24
C VAL A 98 9.41 -20.84 -3.10
N GLU A 99 9.98 -21.84 -3.74
CA GLU A 99 11.40 -21.99 -3.97
C GLU A 99 11.69 -21.65 -5.43
N LEU A 100 12.83 -21.02 -5.66
CA LEU A 100 13.31 -20.73 -7.01
C LEU A 100 14.69 -21.30 -7.24
N ARG A 101 14.96 -21.71 -8.48
CA ARG A 101 16.29 -22.08 -8.93
C ARG A 101 16.55 -21.60 -10.36
N VAL A 102 17.79 -21.36 -10.63
CA VAL A 102 18.26 -21.02 -11.99
C VAL A 102 19.13 -22.16 -12.50
N LEU A 103 18.87 -22.57 -13.72
CA LEU A 103 19.55 -23.67 -14.39
C LEU A 103 20.44 -23.14 -15.52
N ARG A 104 21.59 -23.78 -15.72
CA ARG A 104 22.45 -23.66 -16.90
C ARG A 104 22.72 -25.05 -17.44
N GLY A 105 22.48 -25.28 -18.73
CA GLY A 105 22.66 -26.62 -19.31
C GLY A 105 21.84 -27.72 -18.63
N GLY A 106 20.68 -27.35 -18.03
CA GLY A 106 19.84 -28.27 -17.28
C GLY A 106 20.26 -28.54 -15.83
N GLN A 107 21.39 -27.97 -15.37
CA GLN A 107 21.91 -28.15 -14.00
C GLN A 107 21.62 -26.90 -13.14
N PRO A 108 21.15 -27.04 -11.89
CA PRO A 108 20.97 -25.91 -10.97
C PRO A 108 22.32 -25.23 -10.68
N ILE A 109 22.41 -23.94 -10.91
CA ILE A 109 23.60 -23.11 -10.61
C ILE A 109 23.36 -22.18 -9.41
N ALA A 110 22.12 -21.83 -9.11
CA ALA A 110 21.76 -21.04 -7.93
C ALA A 110 20.34 -21.40 -7.48
N THR A 111 20.11 -21.42 -6.18
CA THR A 111 18.81 -21.76 -5.58
C THR A 111 18.49 -20.79 -4.45
N GLN A 112 17.27 -20.30 -4.42
CA GLN A 112 16.70 -19.50 -3.34
C GLN A 112 15.83 -20.41 -2.46
N PRO A 113 16.07 -20.43 -1.14
CA PRO A 113 15.21 -21.15 -0.20
C PRO A 113 13.75 -20.71 -0.24
N ALA A 114 12.87 -21.53 0.30
CA ALA A 114 11.43 -21.27 0.33
C ALA A 114 11.09 -19.92 0.99
N VAL A 115 10.33 -19.10 0.29
CA VAL A 115 9.79 -17.83 0.76
C VAL A 115 8.28 -17.96 0.95
N LYS A 116 7.80 -17.69 2.16
CA LYS A 116 6.35 -17.66 2.47
C LYS A 116 5.73 -16.38 1.95
N PHE A 117 4.64 -16.50 1.20
CA PHE A 117 3.84 -15.38 0.69
C PHE A 117 2.34 -15.74 0.73
N PHE A 118 1.49 -14.79 0.36
CA PHE A 118 0.05 -14.94 0.44
C PHE A 118 -0.63 -14.39 -0.82
N VAL A 119 -1.80 -14.92 -1.15
CA VAL A 119 -2.71 -14.41 -2.19
C VAL A 119 -4.05 -14.08 -1.55
N GLY A 120 -4.47 -12.82 -1.63
CA GLY A 120 -5.68 -12.34 -0.96
C GLY A 120 -6.10 -10.95 -1.42
N GLU A 121 -6.55 -10.12 -0.50
CA GLU A 121 -6.97 -8.75 -0.76
C GLU A 121 -5.95 -7.75 -0.25
N VAL A 122 -5.62 -6.75 -1.05
CA VAL A 122 -4.68 -5.68 -0.69
C VAL A 122 -5.37 -4.32 -0.80
N PHE A 123 -5.22 -3.47 0.23
CA PHE A 123 -5.84 -2.15 0.28
C PHE A 123 -4.81 -1.06 0.57
N VAL A 124 -4.91 0.06 -0.13
CA VAL A 124 -4.23 1.31 0.24
C VAL A 124 -5.13 2.07 1.20
N VAL A 125 -4.62 2.44 2.38
CA VAL A 125 -5.40 3.17 3.40
C VAL A 125 -4.77 4.52 3.64
N THR A 126 -5.52 5.58 3.34
CA THR A 126 -5.01 6.95 3.29
C THR A 126 -6.05 7.99 3.68
N GLY A 127 -5.62 9.22 3.85
CA GLY A 127 -6.42 10.34 4.35
C GLY A 127 -5.76 10.99 5.56
N GLN A 128 -6.56 11.43 6.54
CA GLN A 128 -6.02 12.09 7.72
C GLN A 128 -5.97 11.19 8.97
N SER A 129 -5.96 11.76 10.16
CA SER A 129 -5.64 11.08 11.43
C SER A 129 -6.43 9.79 11.67
N ASN A 130 -7.73 9.75 11.38
CA ASN A 130 -8.56 8.55 11.58
C ASN A 130 -8.34 7.43 10.55
N SER A 131 -7.54 7.67 9.50
CA SER A 131 -6.97 6.62 8.62
C SER A 131 -5.55 6.22 9.01
N ALA A 132 -5.02 6.76 10.10
CA ALA A 132 -3.63 6.62 10.55
C ALA A 132 -3.57 6.17 12.02
N ASN A 133 -2.45 6.42 12.71
CA ASN A 133 -2.20 5.94 14.08
C ASN A 133 -2.56 6.98 15.13
N HIS A 134 -3.79 7.45 15.15
CA HIS A 134 -4.23 8.47 16.11
C HIS A 134 -5.33 8.00 17.06
N GLY A 135 -5.81 6.78 16.94
CA GLY A 135 -6.76 6.20 17.87
C GLY A 135 -6.16 5.97 19.27
N ALA A 136 -7.03 5.93 20.28
CA ALA A 136 -6.62 5.91 21.68
C ALA A 136 -5.91 4.62 22.12
N VAL A 137 -6.21 3.47 21.50
CA VAL A 137 -5.73 2.16 21.92
C VAL A 137 -5.05 1.43 20.77
N LYS A 138 -3.79 1.04 21.00
CA LYS A 138 -3.06 0.19 20.05
C LYS A 138 -3.55 -1.25 20.12
N SER A 139 -3.60 -1.91 18.98
CA SER A 139 -3.92 -3.32 18.85
C SER A 139 -3.03 -4.02 17.84
N LYS A 140 -3.18 -5.33 17.74
CA LYS A 140 -2.61 -6.17 16.68
C LYS A 140 -3.70 -7.07 16.14
N ALA A 141 -3.60 -7.46 14.88
CA ALA A 141 -4.48 -8.46 14.32
C ALA A 141 -4.35 -9.80 15.07
N THR A 142 -5.46 -10.48 15.25
CA THR A 142 -5.52 -11.82 15.87
C THR A 142 -5.24 -12.91 14.84
N SER A 143 -5.61 -12.67 13.59
CA SER A 143 -5.29 -13.54 12.47
C SER A 143 -3.82 -13.43 12.07
N ASP A 144 -3.18 -14.57 11.81
CA ASP A 144 -1.84 -14.68 11.25
C ASP A 144 -1.78 -14.45 9.73
N GLN A 145 -2.91 -14.09 9.11
CA GLN A 145 -3.05 -13.80 7.69
C GLN A 145 -3.36 -12.32 7.38
N VAL A 146 -3.08 -11.43 8.34
CA VAL A 146 -3.26 -9.98 8.16
C VAL A 146 -1.91 -9.28 8.27
N PHE A 147 -1.54 -8.57 7.21
CA PHE A 147 -0.21 -7.97 7.08
C PHE A 147 -0.28 -6.50 6.68
N THR A 148 0.80 -5.77 7.00
CA THR A 148 1.02 -4.40 6.54
C THR A 148 2.36 -4.24 5.86
N LEU A 149 2.37 -3.41 4.80
CA LEU A 149 3.58 -3.08 4.05
C LEU A 149 4.29 -1.88 4.67
N THR A 150 5.56 -2.03 5.01
CA THR A 150 6.42 -0.92 5.47
C THR A 150 6.80 0.01 4.33
N PRO A 151 7.26 1.25 4.60
CA PRO A 151 7.82 2.13 3.57
C PRO A 151 9.10 1.59 2.90
N LYS A 152 9.78 0.63 3.53
CA LYS A 152 10.96 -0.05 2.97
C LYS A 152 10.60 -1.21 2.04
N GLY A 153 9.31 -1.58 1.97
CA GLY A 153 8.83 -2.67 1.13
C GLY A 153 8.76 -4.02 1.82
N ASP A 154 8.99 -4.08 3.14
CA ASP A 154 8.86 -5.32 3.90
C ASP A 154 7.41 -5.52 4.37
N TRP A 155 6.94 -6.76 4.34
CA TRP A 155 5.63 -7.14 4.86
C TRP A 155 5.77 -7.70 6.27
N GLN A 156 4.99 -7.16 7.21
CA GLN A 156 4.99 -7.59 8.60
C GLN A 156 3.57 -7.87 9.10
N PRO A 157 3.39 -8.67 10.16
CA PRO A 157 2.07 -8.84 10.80
C PRO A 157 1.45 -7.48 11.15
N CYS A 158 0.14 -7.36 10.94
CA CYS A 158 -0.57 -6.10 11.17
C CYS A 158 -0.66 -5.77 12.66
N ALA A 159 0.07 -4.76 13.08
CA ALA A 159 0.11 -4.29 14.47
C ALA A 159 0.34 -2.78 14.53
N ASP A 160 -0.29 -2.11 15.49
CA ASP A 160 -0.12 -0.68 15.73
C ASP A 160 1.20 -0.33 16.46
N PRO A 161 1.84 0.78 16.14
CA PRO A 161 1.42 1.74 15.10
C PRO A 161 1.76 1.24 13.70
N GLN A 162 0.86 1.49 12.75
CA GLN A 162 1.00 1.04 11.36
C GLN A 162 2.16 1.75 10.67
N PRO A 163 3.05 1.02 9.98
CA PRO A 163 4.20 1.60 9.30
C PRO A 163 3.79 2.46 8.10
N GLY A 164 4.38 3.66 7.98
CA GLY A 164 4.11 4.57 6.86
C GLY A 164 2.91 5.49 7.04
N ALA A 165 2.11 5.31 8.10
CA ALA A 165 1.10 6.26 8.52
C ALA A 165 1.60 7.10 9.69
N SER A 166 1.09 8.33 9.81
CA SER A 166 1.47 9.25 10.89
C SER A 166 0.84 8.87 12.24
N GLY A 167 1.42 9.38 13.30
CA GLY A 167 0.97 9.13 14.67
C GLY A 167 1.61 7.90 15.31
N GLY A 168 1.32 7.70 16.59
CA GLY A 168 1.91 6.62 17.37
C GLY A 168 0.88 5.86 18.23
N GLY A 169 -0.41 6.09 18.01
CA GLY A 169 -1.53 5.43 18.66
C GLY A 169 -2.04 4.20 17.93
N GLY A 170 -3.32 3.91 18.10
CA GLY A 170 -4.03 2.83 17.42
C GLY A 170 -4.58 3.22 16.05
N SER A 171 -4.89 2.21 15.25
CA SER A 171 -5.55 2.33 13.95
C SER A 171 -6.71 1.35 13.83
N ILE A 172 -7.51 1.51 12.78
CA ILE A 172 -8.58 0.56 12.45
C ILE A 172 -8.04 -0.76 11.86
N LEU A 173 -6.78 -0.78 11.37
CA LEU A 173 -6.31 -1.82 10.46
C LEU A 173 -6.26 -3.22 11.08
N PRO A 174 -5.85 -3.42 12.35
CA PRO A 174 -5.91 -4.74 12.95
C PRO A 174 -7.33 -5.31 13.00
N ALA A 175 -8.30 -4.52 13.49
CA ALA A 175 -9.70 -4.95 13.60
C ALA A 175 -10.35 -5.12 12.22
N LEU A 176 -10.09 -4.21 11.27
CA LEU A 176 -10.58 -4.32 9.90
C LEU A 176 -10.01 -5.55 9.19
N GLY A 177 -8.72 -5.81 9.40
CA GLY A 177 -8.06 -6.97 8.80
C GLY A 177 -8.62 -8.29 9.30
N ASP A 178 -8.82 -8.42 10.61
CA ASP A 178 -9.43 -9.60 11.22
C ASP A 178 -10.85 -9.83 10.70
N GLU A 179 -11.67 -8.79 10.64
CA GLU A 179 -13.05 -8.91 10.15
C GLU A 179 -13.11 -9.25 8.64
N LEU A 180 -12.29 -8.60 7.82
CA LEU A 180 -12.22 -8.91 6.39
C LEU A 180 -11.72 -10.33 6.16
N GLN A 181 -10.68 -10.77 6.90
CA GLN A 181 -10.14 -12.11 6.79
C GLN A 181 -11.17 -13.16 7.20
N GLN A 182 -11.90 -12.93 8.28
CA GLN A 182 -12.97 -13.82 8.74
C GLN A 182 -14.11 -13.93 7.72
N ARG A 183 -14.56 -12.81 7.15
CA ARG A 183 -15.73 -12.78 6.25
C ARG A 183 -15.41 -13.24 4.83
N LEU A 184 -14.22 -12.93 4.32
CA LEU A 184 -13.81 -13.25 2.96
C LEU A 184 -13.05 -14.58 2.85
N GLY A 185 -12.53 -15.11 3.97
CA GLY A 185 -11.75 -16.34 4.00
C GLY A 185 -10.41 -16.26 3.29
N VAL A 186 -9.84 -15.06 3.11
CA VAL A 186 -8.57 -14.86 2.38
C VAL A 186 -7.62 -13.96 3.15
N PRO A 187 -6.30 -14.06 2.92
CA PRO A 187 -5.31 -13.15 3.49
C PRO A 187 -5.58 -11.68 3.16
N ILE A 188 -5.23 -10.79 4.08
CA ILE A 188 -5.43 -9.34 3.95
C ILE A 188 -4.10 -8.62 4.06
N GLY A 189 -3.84 -7.71 3.12
CA GLY A 189 -2.68 -6.82 3.11
C GLY A 189 -3.10 -5.35 3.13
N PHE A 190 -2.42 -4.54 3.95
CA PHE A 190 -2.63 -3.09 3.99
C PHE A 190 -1.38 -2.32 3.59
N ILE A 191 -1.59 -1.21 2.91
CA ILE A 191 -0.58 -0.20 2.57
C ILE A 191 -0.99 1.10 3.27
N PRO A 192 -0.63 1.27 4.56
CA PRO A 192 -1.01 2.45 5.32
C PRO A 192 -0.16 3.65 4.92
N CYS A 193 -0.81 4.80 4.67
CA CYS A 193 -0.14 6.05 4.30
C CYS A 193 -0.93 7.33 4.71
N GLY A 194 -1.83 7.24 5.69
CA GLY A 194 -2.55 8.40 6.22
C GLY A 194 -1.63 9.40 6.94
N ILE A 195 -1.93 10.69 6.81
CA ILE A 195 -1.17 11.79 7.43
C ILE A 195 -2.10 12.65 8.28
N GLY A 196 -1.87 12.70 9.59
CA GLY A 196 -2.68 13.46 10.54
C GLY A 196 -2.81 14.94 10.19
N ALA A 197 -4.00 15.49 10.45
CA ALA A 197 -4.37 16.89 10.27
C ALA A 197 -4.18 17.42 8.84
N THR A 198 -4.27 16.57 7.82
CA THR A 198 -4.19 17.02 6.42
C THR A 198 -5.55 17.43 5.87
N SER A 199 -5.58 18.56 5.19
CA SER A 199 -6.63 18.97 4.26
C SER A 199 -6.48 18.23 2.92
N VAL A 200 -7.54 18.06 2.16
CA VAL A 200 -7.48 17.53 0.79
C VAL A 200 -6.51 18.31 -0.10
N ARG A 201 -6.34 19.62 0.16
CA ARG A 201 -5.40 20.51 -0.54
C ARG A 201 -3.96 20.06 -0.46
N GLU A 202 -3.53 19.51 0.69
CA GLU A 202 -2.16 19.04 0.91
C GLU A 202 -1.85 17.74 0.15
N TRP A 203 -2.88 17.01 -0.27
CA TRP A 203 -2.77 15.80 -1.08
C TRP A 203 -2.73 16.05 -2.59
N LEU A 204 -2.92 17.30 -3.02
CA LEU A 204 -2.83 17.64 -4.44
C LEU A 204 -1.38 17.58 -4.94
N PRO A 205 -1.14 17.23 -6.21
CA PRO A 205 0.17 17.39 -6.81
C PRO A 205 0.57 18.86 -6.84
N SER A 206 1.88 19.15 -6.83
CA SER A 206 2.38 20.51 -7.06
C SER A 206 1.84 21.08 -8.36
N GLY A 207 1.63 22.41 -8.39
CA GLY A 207 1.09 23.11 -9.56
C GLY A 207 -0.43 23.10 -9.66
N VAL A 208 -1.16 22.55 -8.69
CA VAL A 208 -2.62 22.71 -8.58
C VAL A 208 -2.90 23.82 -7.56
N PRO A 209 -3.35 25.01 -8.01
CA PRO A 209 -3.55 26.13 -7.11
C PRO A 209 -4.87 26.03 -6.34
N PHE A 210 -4.91 26.66 -5.17
CA PHE A 210 -6.10 26.86 -4.36
C PHE A 210 -6.09 28.24 -3.70
N PRO A 211 -7.30 28.86 -3.46
CA PRO A 211 -7.40 30.26 -3.06
C PRO A 211 -7.03 30.50 -1.59
N ASN A 212 -7.31 29.54 -0.70
CA ASN A 212 -7.11 29.67 0.73
C ASN A 212 -6.27 28.51 1.28
N PRO A 213 -5.29 28.79 2.17
CA PRO A 213 -4.44 27.74 2.69
C PRO A 213 -5.16 26.87 3.72
N PRO A 214 -4.71 25.61 3.94
CA PRO A 214 -5.15 24.78 5.05
C PRO A 214 -4.61 25.31 6.38
N THR A 215 -4.99 24.68 7.49
CA THR A 215 -4.52 25.04 8.82
C THR A 215 -3.00 24.83 8.99
N ILE A 216 -2.45 23.80 8.36
CA ILE A 216 -1.01 23.51 8.44
C ILE A 216 -0.27 24.09 7.24
N LEU A 217 0.41 25.24 7.47
CA LEU A 217 1.09 25.98 6.40
C LEU A 217 2.40 25.34 5.93
N SER A 218 3.05 24.52 6.76
CA SER A 218 4.36 23.93 6.42
C SER A 218 4.34 22.94 5.24
N ARG A 219 3.16 22.54 4.78
CA ARG A 219 2.96 21.59 3.69
C ARG A 219 2.46 22.24 2.40
N VAL A 220 2.34 23.56 2.42
CA VAL A 220 1.87 24.36 1.29
C VAL A 220 2.79 25.56 1.07
N LYS A 221 2.78 26.12 -0.11
CA LYS A 221 3.55 27.30 -0.45
C LYS A 221 2.67 28.31 -1.18
N LYS A 222 2.99 29.60 -1.01
CA LYS A 222 2.31 30.67 -1.72
C LYS A 222 2.93 30.85 -3.11
N THR A 223 2.09 30.96 -4.12
CA THR A 223 2.47 31.17 -5.51
C THR A 223 2.70 32.67 -5.79
N ALA A 224 3.33 33.01 -6.90
CA ALA A 224 3.64 34.41 -7.26
C ALA A 224 2.38 35.26 -7.50
N ASP A 225 1.29 34.65 -7.93
CA ASP A 225 -0.03 35.27 -8.14
C ASP A 225 -0.88 35.36 -6.85
N GLY A 226 -0.28 35.00 -5.70
CA GLY A 226 -0.94 35.12 -4.40
C GLY A 226 -1.82 33.94 -4.00
N GLN A 227 -1.97 32.93 -4.83
CA GLN A 227 -2.64 31.69 -4.49
C GLN A 227 -1.74 30.78 -3.65
N TRP A 228 -2.22 29.59 -3.35
CA TRP A 228 -1.48 28.56 -2.62
C TRP A 228 -1.43 27.28 -3.44
N GLU A 229 -0.40 26.47 -3.22
CA GLU A 229 -0.29 25.13 -3.77
C GLU A 229 0.35 24.17 -2.76
N SER A 230 0.11 22.86 -2.91
CA SER A 230 0.75 21.83 -2.11
C SER A 230 2.26 21.77 -2.40
N ASP A 231 3.07 21.39 -1.39
CA ASP A 231 4.48 21.04 -1.62
C ASP A 231 4.65 19.71 -2.40
N GLY A 232 3.54 19.00 -2.66
CA GLY A 232 3.46 17.77 -3.44
C GLY A 232 3.96 16.51 -2.73
N LYS A 233 4.45 16.62 -1.48
CA LYS A 233 5.08 15.47 -0.80
C LYS A 233 4.08 14.39 -0.43
N ALA A 234 2.88 14.76 0.06
CA ALA A 234 1.84 13.78 0.39
C ALA A 234 1.36 13.05 -0.87
N TYR A 235 1.19 13.78 -1.97
CA TYR A 235 0.86 13.20 -3.28
C TYR A 235 1.93 12.21 -3.76
N ALA A 236 3.18 12.64 -3.80
CA ALA A 236 4.29 11.80 -4.26
C ALA A 236 4.46 10.54 -3.38
N MET A 237 4.29 10.69 -2.06
CA MET A 237 4.29 9.56 -1.14
C MET A 237 3.14 8.59 -1.45
N LEU A 238 1.91 9.08 -1.66
CA LEU A 238 0.77 8.24 -2.00
C LEU A 238 1.00 7.44 -3.29
N VAL A 239 1.43 8.11 -4.37
CA VAL A 239 1.77 7.44 -5.64
C VAL A 239 2.83 6.36 -5.44
N LYS A 240 3.93 6.70 -4.76
CA LYS A 240 5.01 5.73 -4.46
C LYS A 240 4.50 4.53 -3.64
N ARG A 241 3.57 4.75 -2.70
CA ARG A 241 2.98 3.66 -1.90
C ARG A 241 2.07 2.78 -2.74
N MET A 242 1.29 3.35 -3.65
CA MET A 242 0.48 2.59 -4.60
C MET A 242 1.36 1.72 -5.52
N GLU A 243 2.50 2.24 -5.99
CA GLU A 243 3.45 1.55 -6.86
C GLU A 243 4.32 0.50 -6.15
N SER A 244 4.30 0.46 -4.81
CA SER A 244 5.09 -0.51 -4.04
C SER A 244 4.58 -1.95 -4.10
N VAL A 245 3.44 -2.18 -4.73
CA VAL A 245 2.85 -3.50 -4.97
C VAL A 245 2.45 -3.66 -6.43
N PRO A 246 2.38 -4.89 -6.94
CA PRO A 246 1.96 -5.14 -8.33
C PRO A 246 0.51 -4.73 -8.62
N SER A 247 -0.36 -4.85 -7.62
CA SER A 247 -1.78 -4.49 -7.69
C SER A 247 -2.40 -4.46 -6.29
N PHE A 248 -3.54 -3.78 -6.16
CA PHE A 248 -4.34 -3.71 -4.94
C PHE A 248 -5.82 -3.62 -5.28
N ARG A 249 -6.72 -3.92 -4.35
CA ARG A 249 -8.17 -3.95 -4.57
C ARG A 249 -8.78 -2.57 -4.68
N ALA A 250 -8.47 -1.71 -3.72
CA ALA A 250 -9.05 -0.36 -3.62
C ALA A 250 -8.20 0.57 -2.76
N VAL A 251 -8.46 1.87 -2.89
CA VAL A 251 -8.00 2.91 -1.97
C VAL A 251 -9.13 3.23 -1.00
N LEU A 252 -8.84 3.23 0.31
CA LEU A 252 -9.75 3.61 1.37
C LEU A 252 -9.38 5.03 1.83
N TRP A 253 -10.22 6.00 1.51
CA TRP A 253 -10.00 7.42 1.82
C TRP A 253 -10.86 7.87 2.99
N HIS A 254 -10.21 8.33 4.07
CA HIS A 254 -10.87 8.90 5.23
C HIS A 254 -10.25 10.26 5.55
N GLN A 255 -10.88 11.34 5.09
CA GLN A 255 -10.42 12.72 5.28
C GLN A 255 -11.60 13.68 5.05
N GLY A 256 -11.69 14.73 5.84
CA GLY A 256 -12.72 15.77 5.72
C GLY A 256 -12.69 16.74 6.90
N GLU A 257 -12.32 16.30 8.08
CA GLU A 257 -12.31 17.08 9.32
C GLU A 257 -11.43 18.34 9.18
N SER A 258 -10.27 18.25 8.54
CA SER A 258 -9.35 19.38 8.35
C SER A 258 -9.81 20.40 7.27
N ASP A 259 -10.90 20.13 6.61
CA ASP A 259 -11.55 21.03 5.63
C ASP A 259 -12.88 21.59 6.11
N ALA A 260 -13.53 20.89 7.06
CA ALA A 260 -14.80 21.28 7.66
C ALA A 260 -14.59 22.30 8.80
N ASN A 261 -15.53 23.23 8.97
CA ASN A 261 -15.77 24.03 10.17
C ASN A 261 -14.51 24.45 10.96
N GLN A 262 -13.49 24.98 10.28
CA GLN A 262 -12.25 25.35 10.94
C GLN A 262 -12.47 26.57 11.87
N LYS A 263 -11.77 26.64 13.01
CA LYS A 263 -11.80 27.79 13.93
C LYS A 263 -11.50 29.10 13.23
N ASP A 264 -10.55 29.11 12.30
CA ASP A 264 -10.36 30.19 11.35
C ASP A 264 -11.17 29.85 10.10
N ALA A 265 -12.31 30.50 9.93
CA ALA A 265 -13.22 30.25 8.82
C ALA A 265 -12.56 30.43 7.44
N THR A 266 -11.48 31.22 7.34
CA THR A 266 -10.71 31.37 6.10
C THR A 266 -9.97 30.11 5.71
N ARG A 267 -9.82 29.15 6.62
CA ARG A 267 -9.20 27.82 6.38
C ARG A 267 -10.22 26.76 5.97
N THR A 268 -11.50 26.99 6.27
CA THR A 268 -12.58 26.08 5.87
C THR A 268 -12.69 26.04 4.34
N LEU A 269 -12.89 24.85 3.82
CA LEU A 269 -13.07 24.65 2.38
C LEU A 269 -14.57 24.51 2.09
N SER A 270 -15.04 25.09 0.98
CA SER A 270 -16.40 24.82 0.51
C SER A 270 -16.48 23.38 -0.03
N GLY A 271 -17.66 22.75 0.11
CA GLY A 271 -17.89 21.41 -0.40
C GLY A 271 -17.62 21.30 -1.90
N LYS A 272 -17.96 22.34 -2.68
CA LYS A 272 -17.63 22.36 -4.10
C LYS A 272 -16.13 22.22 -4.35
N LEU A 273 -15.30 23.02 -3.68
CA LEU A 273 -13.85 22.95 -3.84
C LEU A 273 -13.29 21.63 -3.30
N TYR A 274 -13.83 21.14 -2.19
CA TYR A 274 -13.45 19.81 -1.67
C TYR A 274 -13.68 18.72 -2.71
N ALA A 275 -14.87 18.67 -3.31
CA ALA A 275 -15.18 17.67 -4.34
C ALA A 275 -14.26 17.82 -5.56
N ASP A 276 -14.02 19.04 -6.04
CA ASP A 276 -13.16 19.31 -7.19
C ASP A 276 -11.72 18.87 -6.93
N TYR A 277 -11.19 19.13 -5.74
CA TYR A 277 -9.83 18.73 -5.35
C TYR A 277 -9.73 17.22 -5.16
N LEU A 278 -10.70 16.57 -4.54
CA LEU A 278 -10.67 15.12 -4.38
C LEU A 278 -10.84 14.40 -5.74
N LYS A 279 -11.68 14.91 -6.64
CA LYS A 279 -11.74 14.44 -8.04
C LYS A 279 -10.39 14.57 -8.75
N THR A 280 -9.71 15.69 -8.54
CA THR A 280 -8.37 15.92 -9.10
C THR A 280 -7.36 14.93 -8.55
N LEU A 281 -7.32 14.71 -7.23
CA LEU A 281 -6.44 13.74 -6.58
C LEU A 281 -6.68 12.33 -7.15
N ILE A 282 -7.93 11.88 -7.19
CA ILE A 282 -8.31 10.56 -7.71
C ILE A 282 -7.88 10.40 -9.17
N SER A 283 -8.19 11.39 -10.00
CA SER A 283 -7.84 11.36 -11.44
C SER A 283 -6.33 11.33 -11.67
N ARG A 284 -5.58 12.15 -10.90
CA ARG A 284 -4.13 12.22 -11.04
C ARG A 284 -3.46 10.93 -10.56
N THR A 285 -3.86 10.37 -9.43
CA THR A 285 -3.30 9.10 -8.95
C THR A 285 -3.59 7.94 -9.90
N ARG A 286 -4.77 7.88 -10.51
CA ARG A 286 -5.10 6.88 -11.55
C ARG A 286 -4.23 6.99 -12.80
N LYS A 287 -3.77 8.21 -13.12
CA LYS A 287 -2.89 8.46 -14.26
C LYS A 287 -1.42 8.20 -13.93
N ASP A 288 -0.98 8.64 -12.75
CA ASP A 288 0.44 8.71 -12.41
C ASP A 288 0.93 7.42 -11.72
N ALA A 289 0.06 6.73 -10.95
CA ALA A 289 0.38 5.40 -10.44
C ALA A 289 0.15 4.34 -11.52
N LEU A 290 1.23 3.84 -12.09
CA LEU A 290 1.23 2.91 -13.24
C LEU A 290 0.64 1.51 -12.93
N VAL A 291 0.25 1.25 -11.69
CA VAL A 291 -0.08 -0.10 -11.18
C VAL A 291 -1.48 -0.56 -11.55
N LEU A 292 -2.47 0.34 -11.53
CA LEU A 292 -3.87 0.01 -11.89
C LEU A 292 -4.58 1.27 -12.42
N PRO A 293 -4.61 1.47 -13.73
CA PRO A 293 -5.50 2.47 -14.31
C PRO A 293 -6.94 2.19 -13.88
N GLY A 294 -7.55 3.12 -13.14
CA GLY A 294 -8.94 2.98 -12.70
C GLY A 294 -9.16 2.30 -11.35
N ALA A 295 -8.13 2.15 -10.49
CA ALA A 295 -8.31 1.61 -9.14
C ALA A 295 -9.51 2.26 -8.41
N PRO A 296 -10.43 1.46 -7.84
CA PRO A 296 -11.56 1.97 -7.08
C PRO A 296 -11.11 2.75 -5.85
N TRP A 297 -11.79 3.85 -5.56
CA TRP A 297 -11.64 4.61 -4.33
C TRP A 297 -12.93 4.51 -3.54
N PHE A 298 -12.84 4.14 -2.27
CA PHE A 298 -13.93 4.31 -1.32
C PHE A 298 -13.69 5.60 -0.55
N VAL A 299 -14.67 6.48 -0.53
CA VAL A 299 -14.61 7.76 0.16
C VAL A 299 -15.56 7.73 1.35
N ALA A 300 -15.05 7.81 2.57
CA ALA A 300 -15.84 7.89 3.78
C ALA A 300 -16.57 9.25 3.88
N GLN A 301 -17.71 9.26 4.53
CA GLN A 301 -18.37 10.47 4.99
C GLN A 301 -17.80 10.87 6.34
N VAL A 302 -17.09 12.03 6.38
CA VAL A 302 -16.35 12.45 7.56
C VAL A 302 -16.13 13.94 7.61
N SER A 303 -16.48 14.54 8.76
CA SER A 303 -16.28 15.97 9.06
C SER A 303 -16.37 16.30 10.56
N TYR A 304 -16.53 15.30 11.42
CA TYR A 304 -16.73 15.43 12.86
C TYR A 304 -15.50 15.98 13.60
N HIS A 305 -15.69 16.98 14.47
CA HIS A 305 -14.64 17.53 15.36
C HIS A 305 -14.89 17.24 16.84
N GLY A 306 -16.14 17.06 17.23
CA GLY A 306 -16.53 16.86 18.63
C GLY A 306 -18.05 16.97 18.82
N PRO A 307 -18.53 16.84 20.08
CA PRO A 307 -19.98 16.88 20.36
C PRO A 307 -20.68 18.19 19.96
N ASP A 308 -19.95 19.31 19.97
CA ASP A 308 -20.46 20.63 19.60
C ASP A 308 -20.27 20.94 18.10
N ASP A 309 -19.61 20.07 17.37
CA ASP A 309 -19.36 20.16 15.93
C ASP A 309 -19.37 18.75 15.33
N VAL A 310 -20.56 18.17 15.23
CA VAL A 310 -20.80 16.78 14.84
C VAL A 310 -20.68 16.54 13.34
N GLY A 311 -20.49 17.58 12.54
CA GLY A 311 -20.27 17.46 11.10
C GLY A 311 -20.55 18.72 10.31
N SER A 312 -20.12 18.71 9.06
CA SER A 312 -20.37 19.76 8.06
C SER A 312 -21.23 19.19 6.95
N GLU A 313 -22.45 19.70 6.79
CA GLU A 313 -23.35 19.27 5.71
C GLU A 313 -22.73 19.48 4.34
N ASP A 314 -21.99 20.59 4.16
CA ASP A 314 -21.38 20.96 2.88
C ASP A 314 -20.26 19.95 2.48
N ILE A 315 -19.37 19.60 3.40
CA ILE A 315 -18.31 18.60 3.14
C ILE A 315 -18.92 17.21 2.95
N ARG A 316 -19.91 16.82 3.76
CA ARG A 316 -20.59 15.52 3.65
C ARG A 316 -21.34 15.39 2.33
N ALA A 317 -22.04 16.45 1.89
CA ALA A 317 -22.70 16.49 0.58
C ALA A 317 -21.68 16.38 -0.57
N ALA A 318 -20.53 17.02 -0.44
CA ALA A 318 -19.43 16.91 -1.40
C ALA A 318 -18.89 15.48 -1.52
N GLN A 319 -18.65 14.80 -0.40
CA GLN A 319 -18.24 13.40 -0.36
C GLN A 319 -19.30 12.51 -1.04
N ALA A 320 -20.58 12.69 -0.71
CA ALA A 320 -21.68 11.95 -1.31
C ALA A 320 -21.85 12.22 -2.83
N SER A 321 -21.50 13.43 -3.30
CA SER A 321 -21.55 13.75 -4.72
C SER A 321 -20.59 12.86 -5.54
N LEU A 322 -19.43 12.50 -4.99
CA LEU A 322 -18.46 11.63 -5.66
C LEU A 322 -19.02 10.22 -5.91
N TRP A 323 -19.87 9.73 -5.03
CA TRP A 323 -20.55 8.43 -5.19
C TRP A 323 -21.61 8.51 -6.28
N LYS A 324 -22.45 9.56 -6.26
CA LYS A 324 -23.49 9.82 -7.29
C LYS A 324 -22.86 9.96 -8.68
N ASP A 325 -21.74 10.66 -8.78
CA ASP A 325 -21.01 10.89 -10.02
C ASP A 325 -20.18 9.66 -10.45
N LYS A 326 -20.17 8.57 -9.66
CA LYS A 326 -19.40 7.35 -9.90
C LYS A 326 -17.88 7.58 -10.02
N VAL A 327 -17.38 8.66 -9.44
CA VAL A 327 -15.95 8.96 -9.32
C VAL A 327 -15.31 8.08 -8.26
N ALA A 328 -16.04 7.85 -7.17
CA ALA A 328 -15.68 6.98 -6.06
C ALA A 328 -16.85 6.07 -5.65
N LEU A 329 -16.57 5.10 -4.81
CA LEU A 329 -17.54 4.25 -4.14
C LEU A 329 -17.85 4.81 -2.74
N GLU A 330 -19.02 4.46 -2.23
CA GLU A 330 -19.45 4.85 -0.91
C GLU A 330 -18.65 4.15 0.18
N GLY A 331 -17.95 4.94 1.00
CA GLY A 331 -17.34 4.51 2.26
C GLY A 331 -18.30 4.65 3.43
N PRO A 332 -17.86 4.33 4.66
CA PRO A 332 -18.70 4.45 5.86
C PRO A 332 -18.99 5.91 6.24
N ASP A 333 -20.12 6.11 6.90
CA ASP A 333 -20.40 7.34 7.65
C ASP A 333 -19.75 7.24 9.03
N SER A 334 -18.57 7.83 9.18
CA SER A 334 -17.83 7.81 10.44
C SER A 334 -18.25 8.90 11.42
N ASP A 335 -19.01 9.92 10.96
CA ASP A 335 -19.55 10.96 11.82
C ASP A 335 -20.72 10.43 12.68
N ALA A 336 -21.35 9.33 12.28
CA ALA A 336 -22.33 8.61 13.08
C ALA A 336 -21.72 7.93 14.31
N LEU A 337 -20.42 7.71 14.33
CA LEU A 337 -19.70 7.07 15.44
C LEU A 337 -19.30 8.13 16.48
N GLN A 338 -20.15 8.38 17.48
CA GLN A 338 -20.05 9.46 18.46
C GLN A 338 -20.00 8.93 19.91
N GLY A 339 -19.93 9.84 20.88
CA GLY A 339 -19.97 9.53 22.30
C GLY A 339 -18.82 8.62 22.72
N GLN A 340 -19.09 7.52 23.40
CA GLN A 340 -18.08 6.59 23.90
C GLN A 340 -17.18 5.97 22.82
N LEU A 341 -17.56 6.05 21.54
CA LEU A 341 -16.74 5.61 20.41
C LEU A 341 -15.61 6.60 20.09
N ARG A 342 -15.64 7.80 20.67
CA ARG A 342 -14.57 8.80 20.53
C ARG A 342 -13.65 8.80 21.73
N ASP A 343 -12.42 9.26 21.52
CA ASP A 343 -11.42 9.43 22.57
C ASP A 343 -11.76 10.57 23.55
N ASN A 344 -10.89 10.84 24.51
CA ASN A 344 -11.07 11.89 25.51
C ASN A 344 -12.45 11.86 26.21
N GLY A 345 -12.92 10.66 26.56
CA GLY A 345 -14.22 10.49 27.20
C GLY A 345 -15.41 10.85 26.30
N GLY A 346 -15.28 10.63 25.01
CA GLY A 346 -16.33 10.90 24.02
C GLY A 346 -16.32 12.31 23.45
N LYS A 347 -15.34 13.14 23.79
CA LYS A 347 -15.22 14.54 23.37
C LYS A 347 -14.17 14.77 22.27
N GLY A 348 -13.37 13.76 21.96
CA GLY A 348 -12.31 13.89 20.98
C GLY A 348 -12.73 13.64 19.55
N VAL A 349 -11.87 14.02 18.62
CA VAL A 349 -12.05 13.80 17.19
C VAL A 349 -11.62 12.37 16.77
N HIS A 350 -10.74 11.75 17.53
CA HIS A 350 -10.25 10.41 17.23
C HIS A 350 -11.12 9.33 17.89
N PHE A 351 -10.88 8.08 17.53
CA PHE A 351 -11.65 6.97 18.04
C PHE A 351 -11.06 6.39 19.35
N SER A 352 -11.95 6.01 20.28
CA SER A 352 -11.62 5.15 21.41
C SER A 352 -11.27 3.72 20.93
N GLY A 353 -10.87 2.82 21.83
CA GLY A 353 -10.63 1.41 21.47
C GLY A 353 -11.86 0.73 20.87
N GLU A 354 -13.05 0.96 21.43
CA GLU A 354 -14.30 0.45 20.87
C GLU A 354 -14.70 1.19 19.60
N GLY A 355 -14.39 2.49 19.51
CA GLY A 355 -14.61 3.27 18.30
C GLY A 355 -13.77 2.79 17.12
N LEU A 356 -12.52 2.35 17.34
CA LEU A 356 -11.68 1.75 16.28
C LEU A 356 -12.31 0.47 15.73
N LYS A 357 -12.87 -0.38 16.59
CA LYS A 357 -13.58 -1.60 16.17
C LYS A 357 -14.86 -1.28 15.40
N ALA A 358 -15.66 -0.35 15.91
CA ALA A 358 -16.89 0.09 15.25
C ALA A 358 -16.62 0.72 13.87
N HIS A 359 -15.55 1.50 13.75
CA HIS A 359 -15.14 2.10 12.48
C HIS A 359 -14.61 1.04 11.50
N ALA A 360 -13.84 0.06 11.99
CA ALA A 360 -13.41 -1.10 11.20
C ALA A 360 -14.61 -1.89 10.67
N HIS A 361 -15.60 -2.17 11.53
CA HIS A 361 -16.84 -2.82 11.14
C HIS A 361 -17.60 -2.02 10.06
N ALA A 362 -17.75 -0.71 10.23
CA ALA A 362 -18.40 0.15 9.25
C ALA A 362 -17.70 0.12 7.87
N TRP A 363 -16.37 0.02 7.84
CA TRP A 363 -15.62 -0.21 6.61
C TRP A 363 -15.88 -1.60 6.01
N ALA A 364 -15.88 -2.65 6.83
CA ALA A 364 -16.14 -4.01 6.36
C ALA A 364 -17.53 -4.14 5.74
N GLU A 365 -18.56 -3.47 6.31
CA GLU A 365 -19.92 -3.42 5.77
C GLU A 365 -20.01 -2.81 4.36
N LYS A 366 -19.08 -1.92 3.99
CA LYS A 366 -19.00 -1.38 2.63
C LYS A 366 -18.17 -2.26 1.69
N LEU A 367 -17.08 -2.82 2.20
CA LEU A 367 -16.11 -3.55 1.37
C LEU A 367 -16.56 -4.97 1.03
N VAL A 368 -17.07 -5.73 2.01
CA VAL A 368 -17.37 -7.15 1.81
C VAL A 368 -18.43 -7.39 0.73
N PRO A 369 -19.62 -6.75 0.78
CA PRO A 369 -20.63 -6.96 -0.26
C PRO A 369 -20.15 -6.56 -1.64
N TRP A 370 -19.37 -5.48 -1.72
CA TRP A 370 -18.81 -5.03 -3.00
C TRP A 370 -17.77 -6.02 -3.55
N ILE A 371 -16.86 -6.55 -2.72
CA ILE A 371 -15.88 -7.54 -3.14
C ILE A 371 -16.57 -8.84 -3.58
N GLU A 372 -17.58 -9.30 -2.85
CA GLU A 372 -18.33 -10.50 -3.19
C GLU A 372 -19.10 -10.37 -4.50
N ALA A 373 -19.53 -9.15 -4.85
CA ALA A 373 -20.17 -8.85 -6.13
C ALA A 373 -19.19 -8.82 -7.33
N GLN A 374 -17.86 -8.70 -7.10
CA GLN A 374 -16.86 -8.76 -8.16
C GLN A 374 -16.70 -10.22 -8.62
N ARG A 375 -16.93 -10.49 -9.90
CA ARG A 375 -16.87 -11.85 -10.51
C ARG A 375 -15.53 -12.09 -11.18
#